data_82a47e88105a87650268f27f38abe731
#
_entry.id   82a47e88105a87650268f27f38abe731
#
_cell.length_a   1.000
_cell.length_b   1.000
_cell.length_c   1.000
_cell.angle_alpha   90.00
_cell.angle_beta   90.00
_cell.angle_gamma   90.00
#
_symmetry.space_group_name_H-M   'P 1'
#
loop_
_entity.id
_entity.type
_entity.pdbx_description
1 polymer ?
#
loop_
_entity_poly.entity_id
_entity_poly.type
_entity_poly.pdbx_seq_one_letter_code
_entity_poly.pdbx_strand_id
1 'polypeptide(L)'
;MIEKLNIVKQRFNEVNDLIIQPEIIADQKRYVKLTKEYKDLQELMDERENYLELIENKKEAEEIIKSGEDEEMVEMAKMQFEEAGKKLPELEEKIKMMLIPKDPEDAKNAVVEVRAGTGGDEASLFAGDIFKMLTKYCEKKGWKVSTVDFSEGTNGGFKEIQFEVSGEEVFGTLKYEAGVHRVQRVPQTETQGRVHTSAATVMVFPEAEEFDVEVDPNDVRIDYFCSSGPGGQSVNTTYSAVRLTHEPTGIVAQCQDQKSQHKNKDKAFRVLRSRLYDMELAKKQEKDAERRNSMVSSGDRSAKIRTYNYAQSRVTDHRINLTLYDLSNIIDGDIQKIIDELKLVDNTRKLEEASDALWVGCAGIRFGYASIWVFDKVLNL
;
A
#
# COMPACT_ATOMS: atom_id res chain seq x y z
N MET A 1 26.46 4.10 5.50
CA MET A 1 25.85 2.77 5.31
C MET A 1 25.94 1.92 6.58
N ILE A 2 27.11 1.63 7.12
CA ILE A 2 27.33 0.73 8.27
C ILE A 2 26.52 1.13 9.51
N GLU A 3 26.41 2.41 9.82
CA GLU A 3 25.59 2.88 10.97
C GLU A 3 24.11 2.52 10.83
N LYS A 4 23.54 2.71 9.63
CA LYS A 4 22.15 2.32 9.35
C LYS A 4 21.95 0.82 9.50
N LEU A 5 22.90 0.02 8.99
CA LEU A 5 22.87 -1.45 9.11
C LEU A 5 23.01 -1.93 10.56
N ASN A 6 23.67 -1.17 11.42
CA ASN A 6 23.76 -1.49 12.85
C ASN A 6 22.43 -1.25 13.59
N ILE A 7 21.68 -0.21 13.20
CA ILE A 7 20.31 0.05 13.72
C ILE A 7 19.38 -1.12 13.32
N VAL A 8 19.47 -1.55 12.07
CA VAL A 8 18.68 -2.70 11.58
C VAL A 8 19.02 -3.97 12.35
N LYS A 9 20.32 -4.21 12.64
CA LYS A 9 20.75 -5.35 13.46
C LYS A 9 20.16 -5.32 14.88
N GLN A 10 20.07 -4.14 15.49
CA GLN A 10 19.43 -4.00 16.79
C GLN A 10 17.94 -4.36 16.70
N ARG A 11 17.24 -3.85 15.68
CA ARG A 11 15.83 -4.16 15.44
C ARG A 11 15.59 -5.63 15.17
N PHE A 12 16.45 -6.28 14.39
CA PHE A 12 16.41 -7.71 14.12
C PHE A 12 16.49 -8.53 15.43
N ASN A 13 17.42 -8.17 16.32
CA ASN A 13 17.56 -8.84 17.62
C ASN A 13 16.31 -8.62 18.49
N GLU A 14 15.76 -7.39 18.53
CA GLU A 14 14.52 -7.10 19.27
C GLU A 14 13.35 -7.93 18.77
N VAL A 15 13.16 -8.01 17.45
CA VAL A 15 12.07 -8.79 16.83
C VAL A 15 12.26 -10.28 17.11
N ASN A 16 13.49 -10.78 17.05
CA ASN A 16 13.81 -12.16 17.38
C ASN A 16 13.46 -12.51 18.83
N ASP A 17 13.78 -11.61 19.77
CA ASP A 17 13.46 -11.79 21.18
C ASP A 17 11.94 -11.67 21.46
N LEU A 18 11.22 -10.84 20.69
CA LEU A 18 9.78 -10.70 20.82
C LEU A 18 9.01 -11.92 20.31
N ILE A 19 9.42 -12.51 19.19
CA ILE A 19 8.74 -13.67 18.57
C ILE A 19 8.71 -14.88 19.52
N ILE A 20 9.71 -15.01 20.39
CA ILE A 20 9.84 -16.14 21.31
C ILE A 20 8.94 -15.98 22.55
N GLN A 21 8.40 -14.77 22.82
CA GLN A 21 7.58 -14.52 24.01
C GLN A 21 6.23 -15.22 23.94
N PRO A 22 5.81 -15.94 25.01
CA PRO A 22 4.54 -16.67 25.04
C PRO A 22 3.32 -15.77 24.83
N GLU A 23 3.38 -14.52 25.26
CA GLU A 23 2.31 -13.52 25.10
C GLU A 23 2.08 -13.14 23.63
N ILE A 24 3.15 -13.04 22.86
CA ILE A 24 3.12 -12.73 21.41
C ILE A 24 2.64 -13.96 20.63
N ILE A 25 3.05 -15.16 21.02
CA ILE A 25 2.60 -16.42 20.40
C ILE A 25 1.08 -16.62 20.57
N ALA A 26 0.52 -16.17 21.69
CA ALA A 26 -0.91 -16.23 21.97
C ALA A 26 -1.72 -15.26 21.08
N ASP A 27 -1.13 -14.12 20.65
CA ASP A 27 -1.73 -13.16 19.73
C ASP A 27 -1.33 -13.47 18.28
N GLN A 28 -2.16 -14.25 17.61
CA GLN A 28 -1.91 -14.72 16.25
C GLN A 28 -1.69 -13.56 15.24
N LYS A 29 -2.42 -12.44 15.37
CA LYS A 29 -2.29 -11.29 14.46
C LYS A 29 -0.91 -10.64 14.63
N ARG A 30 -0.49 -10.45 15.86
CA ARG A 30 0.79 -9.84 16.22
C ARG A 30 1.97 -10.76 15.85
N TYR A 31 1.82 -12.05 16.09
CA TYR A 31 2.81 -13.06 15.74
C TYR A 31 3.08 -13.11 14.23
N VAL A 32 2.03 -13.13 13.39
CA VAL A 32 2.15 -13.13 11.92
C VAL A 32 2.86 -11.86 11.44
N LYS A 33 2.51 -10.70 12.01
CA LYS A 33 3.15 -9.41 11.64
C LYS A 33 4.66 -9.43 11.97
N LEU A 34 5.02 -9.85 13.17
CA LEU A 34 6.43 -9.92 13.59
C LEU A 34 7.22 -10.98 12.82
N THR A 35 6.61 -12.12 12.49
CA THR A 35 7.28 -13.16 11.68
C THR A 35 7.58 -12.66 10.27
N LYS A 36 6.69 -11.85 9.69
CA LYS A 36 6.92 -11.23 8.38
C LYS A 36 8.05 -10.20 8.46
N GLU A 37 8.02 -9.33 9.47
CA GLU A 37 9.10 -8.37 9.74
C GLU A 37 10.45 -9.07 9.95
N TYR A 38 10.47 -10.18 10.70
CA TYR A 38 11.66 -11.00 10.92
C TYR A 38 12.26 -11.52 9.61
N LYS A 39 11.41 -12.05 8.72
CA LYS A 39 11.87 -12.57 7.42
C LYS A 39 12.50 -11.46 6.55
N ASP A 40 11.84 -10.29 6.48
CA ASP A 40 12.35 -9.14 5.72
C ASP A 40 13.70 -8.64 6.29
N LEU A 41 13.82 -8.59 7.62
CA LEU A 41 15.05 -8.20 8.29
C LEU A 41 16.17 -9.25 8.15
N GLN A 42 15.82 -10.55 8.10
CA GLN A 42 16.79 -11.62 7.90
C GLN A 42 17.46 -11.54 6.53
N GLU A 43 16.69 -11.35 5.46
CA GLU A 43 17.22 -11.15 4.12
C GLU A 43 18.21 -9.95 4.08
N LEU A 44 17.89 -8.88 4.80
CA LEU A 44 18.77 -7.72 4.90
C LEU A 44 20.03 -8.00 5.71
N MET A 45 19.95 -8.86 6.74
CA MET A 45 21.10 -9.26 7.55
C MET A 45 22.06 -10.13 6.74
N ASP A 46 21.54 -11.03 5.89
CA ASP A 46 22.36 -11.85 5.01
C ASP A 46 23.17 -10.97 4.03
N GLU A 47 22.52 -9.98 3.41
CA GLU A 47 23.20 -9.02 2.53
C GLU A 47 24.19 -8.11 3.28
N ARG A 48 23.91 -7.79 4.55
CA ARG A 48 24.84 -7.05 5.40
C ARG A 48 26.11 -7.84 5.66
N GLU A 49 26.01 -9.15 5.93
CA GLU A 49 27.18 -10.00 6.12
C GLU A 49 28.04 -10.05 4.86
N ASN A 50 27.43 -10.27 3.70
CA ASN A 50 28.10 -10.22 2.39
C ASN A 50 28.80 -8.86 2.16
N TYR A 51 28.15 -7.76 2.54
CA TYR A 51 28.72 -6.41 2.39
C TYR A 51 29.94 -6.20 3.29
N LEU A 52 29.88 -6.64 4.54
CA LEU A 52 31.00 -6.54 5.48
C LEU A 52 32.19 -7.41 5.05
N GLU A 53 31.93 -8.63 4.59
CA GLU A 53 32.95 -9.53 4.07
C GLU A 53 33.67 -8.93 2.86
N LEU A 54 32.92 -8.34 1.91
CA LEU A 54 33.52 -7.68 0.76
C LEU A 54 34.36 -6.45 1.14
N ILE A 55 33.97 -5.69 2.18
CA ILE A 55 34.77 -4.57 2.68
C ILE A 55 36.05 -5.07 3.33
N GLU A 56 35.98 -6.15 4.10
CA GLU A 56 37.14 -6.75 4.77
C GLU A 56 38.10 -7.33 3.75
N ASN A 57 37.62 -8.12 2.79
CA ASN A 57 38.41 -8.64 1.67
C ASN A 57 39.10 -7.53 0.85
N LYS A 58 38.37 -6.41 0.61
CA LYS A 58 38.96 -5.25 -0.08
C LYS A 58 40.09 -4.60 0.72
N LYS A 59 39.94 -4.48 2.05
CA LYS A 59 41.00 -3.94 2.94
C LYS A 59 42.21 -4.84 3.00
N GLU A 60 42.00 -6.15 3.17
CA GLU A 60 43.07 -7.13 3.16
C GLU A 60 43.85 -7.13 1.83
N ALA A 61 43.13 -7.11 0.71
CA ALA A 61 43.76 -7.00 -0.60
C ALA A 61 44.57 -5.69 -0.75
N GLU A 62 44.09 -4.58 -0.23
CA GLU A 62 44.81 -3.29 -0.23
C GLU A 62 46.08 -3.34 0.63
N GLU A 63 46.07 -4.03 1.78
CA GLU A 63 47.22 -4.21 2.65
C GLU A 63 48.28 -5.11 1.98
N ILE A 64 47.86 -6.21 1.34
CA ILE A 64 48.76 -7.09 0.58
C ILE A 64 49.42 -6.34 -0.59
N ILE A 65 48.70 -5.54 -1.33
CA ILE A 65 49.23 -4.71 -2.42
C ILE A 65 50.24 -3.71 -1.90
N LYS A 66 50.02 -3.15 -0.69
CA LYS A 66 50.97 -2.18 -0.07
C LYS A 66 52.22 -2.84 0.49
N SER A 67 52.12 -4.06 1.02
CA SER A 67 53.27 -4.79 1.57
C SER A 67 54.25 -5.25 0.51
N GLY A 68 53.77 -5.66 -0.67
CA GLY A 68 54.60 -5.99 -1.83
C GLY A 68 55.58 -7.17 -1.64
N GLU A 69 55.35 -8.04 -0.65
CA GLU A 69 56.29 -9.09 -0.24
C GLU A 69 56.39 -10.26 -1.25
N ASP A 70 55.31 -10.56 -1.97
CA ASP A 70 55.24 -11.65 -2.93
C ASP A 70 54.48 -11.20 -4.19
N GLU A 71 55.14 -11.34 -5.36
CA GLU A 71 54.61 -10.82 -6.63
C GLU A 71 53.34 -11.57 -7.08
N GLU A 72 53.25 -12.89 -6.83
CA GLU A 72 52.04 -13.69 -7.12
C GLU A 72 50.87 -13.33 -6.21
N MET A 73 51.10 -13.11 -4.91
CA MET A 73 50.09 -12.66 -3.97
C MET A 73 49.56 -11.26 -4.28
N VAL A 74 50.45 -10.37 -4.72
CA VAL A 74 50.07 -8.99 -5.14
C VAL A 74 49.20 -9.02 -6.39
N GLU A 75 49.45 -9.91 -7.35
CA GLU A 75 48.61 -10.04 -8.55
C GLU A 75 47.22 -10.58 -8.22
N MET A 76 47.13 -11.61 -7.37
CA MET A 76 45.84 -12.12 -6.87
C MET A 76 45.09 -11.06 -6.08
N ALA A 77 45.74 -10.31 -5.20
CA ALA A 77 45.12 -9.25 -4.40
C ALA A 77 44.58 -8.10 -5.28
N LYS A 78 45.28 -7.77 -6.39
CA LYS A 78 44.78 -6.79 -7.37
C LYS A 78 43.47 -7.26 -8.02
N MET A 79 43.38 -8.51 -8.42
CA MET A 79 42.17 -9.09 -9.01
C MET A 79 41.03 -9.05 -8.00
N GLN A 80 41.25 -9.44 -6.76
CA GLN A 80 40.22 -9.38 -5.67
C GLN A 80 39.80 -7.95 -5.38
N PHE A 81 40.72 -6.99 -5.36
CA PHE A 81 40.43 -5.58 -5.15
C PHE A 81 39.56 -5.01 -6.28
N GLU A 82 39.82 -5.34 -7.54
CA GLU A 82 39.00 -4.92 -8.68
C GLU A 82 37.62 -5.55 -8.65
N GLU A 83 37.53 -6.84 -8.32
CA GLU A 83 36.26 -7.56 -8.23
C GLU A 83 35.38 -6.99 -7.09
N ALA A 84 35.95 -6.79 -5.91
CA ALA A 84 35.26 -6.15 -4.78
C ALA A 84 34.84 -4.71 -5.14
N GLY A 85 35.70 -3.97 -5.89
CA GLY A 85 35.40 -2.62 -6.35
C GLY A 85 34.18 -2.53 -7.28
N LYS A 86 33.90 -3.60 -8.05
CA LYS A 86 32.72 -3.69 -8.93
C LYS A 86 31.46 -4.15 -8.17
N LYS A 87 31.60 -5.14 -7.27
CA LYS A 87 30.47 -5.72 -6.51
C LYS A 87 29.94 -4.82 -5.39
N LEU A 88 30.83 -4.06 -4.74
CA LEU A 88 30.44 -3.17 -3.63
C LEU A 88 29.36 -2.16 -4.01
N PRO A 89 29.45 -1.38 -5.11
CA PRO A 89 28.40 -0.42 -5.46
C PRO A 89 27.08 -1.09 -5.80
N GLU A 90 27.10 -2.25 -6.48
CA GLU A 90 25.90 -3.01 -6.81
C GLU A 90 25.19 -3.49 -5.52
N LEU A 91 25.96 -3.99 -4.56
CA LEU A 91 25.44 -4.45 -3.28
C LEU A 91 24.95 -3.28 -2.41
N GLU A 92 25.62 -2.13 -2.47
CA GLU A 92 25.15 -0.92 -1.80
C GLU A 92 23.80 -0.43 -2.33
N GLU A 93 23.59 -0.46 -3.64
CA GLU A 93 22.29 -0.12 -4.24
C GLU A 93 21.22 -1.11 -3.83
N LYS A 94 21.53 -2.42 -3.85
CA LYS A 94 20.61 -3.45 -3.38
C LYS A 94 20.20 -3.27 -1.93
N ILE A 95 21.16 -3.04 -1.04
CA ILE A 95 20.90 -2.78 0.38
C ILE A 95 20.09 -1.48 0.57
N LYS A 96 20.40 -0.41 -0.18
CA LYS A 96 19.59 0.82 -0.13
C LYS A 96 18.14 0.55 -0.49
N MET A 97 17.89 -0.25 -1.53
CA MET A 97 16.52 -0.62 -1.91
C MET A 97 15.81 -1.46 -0.84
N MET A 98 16.52 -2.38 -0.19
CA MET A 98 15.97 -3.19 0.89
C MET A 98 15.69 -2.39 2.17
N LEU A 99 16.38 -1.27 2.39
CA LEU A 99 16.18 -0.36 3.52
C LEU A 99 14.96 0.54 3.37
N ILE A 100 14.30 0.56 2.20
CA ILE A 100 13.06 1.32 2.00
C ILE A 100 11.95 0.61 2.78
N PRO A 101 11.25 1.30 3.70
CA PRO A 101 10.17 0.68 4.44
C PRO A 101 9.07 0.25 3.45
N LYS A 102 8.77 -1.05 3.45
CA LYS A 102 7.65 -1.58 2.67
C LYS A 102 6.35 -1.07 3.27
N ASP A 103 5.46 -0.53 2.43
CA ASP A 103 4.13 -0.16 2.86
C ASP A 103 3.35 -1.44 3.27
N PRO A 104 2.80 -1.51 4.48
CA PRO A 104 2.03 -2.67 4.91
C PRO A 104 0.79 -2.91 4.02
N GLU A 105 0.28 -1.89 3.34
CA GLU A 105 -0.81 -2.03 2.38
C GLU A 105 -0.36 -2.79 1.11
N ASP A 106 0.90 -2.72 0.71
CA ASP A 106 1.42 -3.37 -0.51
C ASP A 106 1.25 -4.89 -0.52
N ALA A 107 1.21 -5.51 0.66
CA ALA A 107 1.00 -6.96 0.81
C ALA A 107 -0.46 -7.41 0.72
N LYS A 108 -1.41 -6.48 0.69
CA LYS A 108 -2.84 -6.78 0.66
C LYS A 108 -3.29 -7.21 -0.73
N ASN A 109 -4.43 -7.90 -0.79
CA ASN A 109 -5.19 -8.07 -2.01
C ASN A 109 -5.64 -6.70 -2.54
N ALA A 110 -6.03 -6.65 -3.80
CA ALA A 110 -6.48 -5.41 -4.42
C ALA A 110 -7.89 -5.54 -5.01
N VAL A 111 -8.68 -4.49 -4.86
CA VAL A 111 -9.91 -4.28 -5.59
C VAL A 111 -9.62 -3.30 -6.72
N VAL A 112 -9.82 -3.73 -7.95
CA VAL A 112 -9.55 -2.93 -9.15
C VAL A 112 -10.87 -2.55 -9.81
N GLU A 113 -11.00 -1.27 -10.11
CA GLU A 113 -12.16 -0.72 -10.78
C GLU A 113 -11.72 -0.05 -12.08
N VAL A 114 -12.31 -0.48 -13.20
CA VAL A 114 -12.04 0.08 -14.52
C VAL A 114 -13.31 0.75 -15.03
N ARG A 115 -13.25 2.05 -15.31
CA ARG A 115 -14.37 2.86 -15.83
C ARG A 115 -14.07 3.42 -17.19
N ALA A 116 -15.05 3.39 -18.07
CA ALA A 116 -15.02 4.13 -19.32
C ALA A 116 -15.02 5.63 -19.03
N GLY A 117 -14.06 6.36 -19.61
CA GLY A 117 -13.96 7.82 -19.53
C GLY A 117 -14.57 8.50 -20.76
N THR A 118 -13.95 9.60 -21.19
CA THR A 118 -14.40 10.31 -22.40
C THR A 118 -14.14 9.51 -23.67
N GLY A 119 -15.17 9.27 -24.49
CA GLY A 119 -15.04 8.57 -25.78
C GLY A 119 -16.27 7.76 -26.20
N GLY A 120 -17.36 7.77 -25.42
CA GLY A 120 -18.59 7.02 -25.73
C GLY A 120 -18.35 5.51 -25.78
N ASP A 121 -18.91 4.84 -26.78
CA ASP A 121 -18.82 3.38 -26.94
C ASP A 121 -17.38 2.88 -27.05
N GLU A 122 -16.50 3.65 -27.70
CA GLU A 122 -15.08 3.31 -27.81
C GLU A 122 -14.36 3.28 -26.45
N ALA A 123 -14.74 4.17 -25.54
CA ALA A 123 -14.19 4.15 -24.19
C ALA A 123 -14.61 2.89 -23.42
N SER A 124 -15.85 2.40 -23.65
CA SER A 124 -16.34 1.16 -23.05
C SER A 124 -15.63 -0.07 -23.61
N LEU A 125 -15.35 -0.11 -24.91
CA LEU A 125 -14.56 -1.17 -25.54
C LEU A 125 -13.13 -1.16 -25.01
N PHE A 126 -12.53 0.03 -24.86
CA PHE A 126 -11.18 0.17 -24.34
C PHE A 126 -11.08 -0.21 -22.85
N ALA A 127 -12.10 0.09 -22.05
CA ALA A 127 -12.17 -0.40 -20.68
C ALA A 127 -12.17 -1.95 -20.62
N GLY A 128 -12.87 -2.60 -21.57
CA GLY A 128 -12.82 -4.05 -21.74
C GLY A 128 -11.42 -4.58 -22.13
N ASP A 129 -10.70 -3.86 -22.98
CA ASP A 129 -9.32 -4.22 -23.37
C ASP A 129 -8.38 -4.11 -22.17
N ILE A 130 -8.49 -3.04 -21.35
CA ILE A 130 -7.71 -2.87 -20.13
C ILE A 130 -8.02 -3.98 -19.11
N PHE A 131 -9.30 -4.29 -18.89
CA PHE A 131 -9.70 -5.38 -18.01
C PHE A 131 -9.05 -6.70 -18.45
N LYS A 132 -9.13 -7.03 -19.75
CA LYS A 132 -8.52 -8.23 -20.32
C LYS A 132 -6.99 -8.23 -20.15
N MET A 133 -6.33 -7.10 -20.38
CA MET A 133 -4.89 -6.94 -20.17
C MET A 133 -4.49 -7.22 -18.71
N LEU A 134 -5.19 -6.61 -17.75
CA LEU A 134 -4.92 -6.79 -16.32
C LEU A 134 -5.21 -8.22 -15.87
N THR A 135 -6.31 -8.82 -16.33
CA THR A 135 -6.64 -10.22 -16.00
C THR A 135 -5.58 -11.18 -16.50
N LYS A 136 -5.13 -11.03 -17.75
CA LYS A 136 -4.04 -11.85 -18.29
C LYS A 136 -2.73 -11.68 -17.55
N TYR A 137 -2.42 -10.45 -17.13
CA TYR A 137 -1.26 -10.20 -16.28
C TYR A 137 -1.37 -10.93 -14.94
N CYS A 138 -2.53 -10.85 -14.28
CA CYS A 138 -2.78 -11.56 -13.03
C CYS A 138 -2.65 -13.07 -13.20
N GLU A 139 -3.18 -13.64 -14.30
CA GLU A 139 -3.05 -15.07 -14.63
C GLU A 139 -1.58 -15.48 -14.79
N LYS A 140 -0.77 -14.67 -15.51
CA LYS A 140 0.69 -14.90 -15.66
C LYS A 140 1.42 -14.89 -14.33
N LYS A 141 0.94 -14.11 -13.35
CA LYS A 141 1.48 -14.06 -11.98
C LYS A 141 0.95 -15.18 -11.07
N GLY A 142 -0.02 -15.96 -11.53
CA GLY A 142 -0.69 -16.99 -10.73
C GLY A 142 -1.64 -16.40 -9.68
N TRP A 143 -2.09 -15.16 -9.85
CA TRP A 143 -3.06 -14.51 -8.98
C TRP A 143 -4.48 -14.89 -9.37
N LYS A 144 -5.35 -14.99 -8.38
CA LYS A 144 -6.76 -15.31 -8.58
C LYS A 144 -7.56 -14.02 -8.80
N VAL A 145 -8.33 -13.97 -9.89
CA VAL A 145 -9.21 -12.84 -10.22
C VAL A 145 -10.66 -13.26 -10.03
N SER A 146 -11.45 -12.43 -9.35
CA SER A 146 -12.87 -12.62 -9.10
C SER A 146 -13.63 -11.33 -9.46
N THR A 147 -14.56 -11.41 -10.41
CA THR A 147 -15.39 -10.25 -10.77
C THR A 147 -16.44 -10.01 -9.68
N VAL A 148 -16.52 -8.78 -9.20
CA VAL A 148 -17.46 -8.36 -8.13
C VAL A 148 -18.74 -7.81 -8.75
N ASP A 149 -18.60 -6.82 -9.65
CA ASP A 149 -19.71 -6.15 -10.31
C ASP A 149 -19.28 -5.61 -11.68
N PHE A 150 -20.24 -5.47 -12.59
CA PHE A 150 -19.97 -4.88 -13.90
C PHE A 150 -21.22 -4.27 -14.54
N SER A 151 -21.00 -3.23 -15.32
CA SER A 151 -22.01 -2.59 -16.18
C SER A 151 -21.54 -2.62 -17.63
N GLU A 152 -22.29 -3.30 -18.48
CA GLU A 152 -21.93 -3.44 -19.89
C GLU A 152 -22.13 -2.15 -20.69
N GLY A 153 -21.28 -1.95 -21.70
CA GLY A 153 -21.43 -0.91 -22.69
C GLY A 153 -22.51 -1.24 -23.72
N THR A 154 -23.05 -0.22 -24.40
CA THR A 154 -24.13 -0.37 -25.39
C THR A 154 -23.71 -1.23 -26.59
N ASN A 155 -22.45 -1.11 -27.03
CA ASN A 155 -21.87 -1.81 -28.17
C ASN A 155 -20.78 -2.82 -27.74
N GLY A 156 -20.88 -3.38 -26.53
CA GLY A 156 -19.89 -4.26 -25.94
C GLY A 156 -18.90 -3.49 -25.05
N GLY A 157 -17.97 -4.23 -24.43
CA GLY A 157 -17.08 -3.70 -23.40
C GLY A 157 -17.81 -3.35 -22.11
N PHE A 158 -17.19 -2.55 -21.26
CA PHE A 158 -17.72 -2.21 -19.94
C PHE A 158 -17.80 -0.69 -19.76
N LYS A 159 -18.94 -0.20 -19.26
CA LYS A 159 -19.00 1.17 -18.71
C LYS A 159 -18.22 1.24 -17.40
N GLU A 160 -18.38 0.20 -16.61
CA GLU A 160 -17.69 0.01 -15.34
C GLU A 160 -17.54 -1.48 -15.08
N ILE A 161 -16.38 -1.89 -14.60
CA ILE A 161 -16.16 -3.25 -14.13
C ILE A 161 -15.28 -3.20 -12.88
N GLN A 162 -15.71 -3.93 -11.85
CA GLN A 162 -15.01 -4.08 -10.59
C GLN A 162 -14.65 -5.54 -10.37
N PHE A 163 -13.41 -5.79 -10.05
CA PHE A 163 -12.90 -7.13 -9.78
C PHE A 163 -11.87 -7.10 -8.66
N GLU A 164 -11.83 -8.20 -7.94
CA GLU A 164 -10.90 -8.45 -6.85
C GLU A 164 -9.76 -9.34 -7.34
N VAL A 165 -8.55 -9.03 -6.89
CA VAL A 165 -7.35 -9.81 -7.19
C VAL A 165 -6.71 -10.25 -5.89
N SER A 166 -6.57 -11.57 -5.72
CA SER A 166 -6.00 -12.20 -4.52
C SER A 166 -4.69 -12.89 -4.85
N GLY A 167 -3.67 -12.63 -4.06
CA GLY A 167 -2.32 -13.19 -4.24
C GLY A 167 -1.28 -12.50 -3.37
N GLU A 168 -0.02 -12.71 -3.67
CA GLU A 168 1.09 -12.12 -2.93
C GLU A 168 1.49 -10.78 -3.56
N GLU A 169 1.62 -9.71 -2.74
CA GLU A 169 2.00 -8.34 -3.14
C GLU A 169 1.17 -7.75 -4.30
N VAL A 170 -0.13 -8.06 -4.32
CA VAL A 170 -1.02 -7.65 -5.41
C VAL A 170 -1.18 -6.14 -5.44
N PHE A 171 -1.58 -5.52 -4.31
CA PHE A 171 -1.78 -4.08 -4.25
C PHE A 171 -0.50 -3.31 -4.55
N GLY A 172 0.63 -3.73 -3.97
CA GLY A 172 1.96 -3.11 -4.19
C GLY A 172 2.42 -3.14 -5.65
N THR A 173 1.87 -4.05 -6.45
CA THR A 173 2.17 -4.16 -7.88
C THR A 173 1.14 -3.42 -8.73
N LEU A 174 -0.15 -3.62 -8.50
CA LEU A 174 -1.22 -3.04 -9.32
C LEU A 174 -1.46 -1.55 -9.05
N LYS A 175 -1.04 -1.00 -7.90
CA LYS A 175 -1.17 0.44 -7.60
C LYS A 175 -0.54 1.34 -8.67
N TYR A 176 0.47 0.86 -9.39
CA TYR A 176 1.12 1.58 -10.49
C TYR A 176 0.27 1.65 -11.77
N GLU A 177 -0.81 0.87 -11.86
CA GLU A 177 -1.77 0.93 -12.96
C GLU A 177 -2.91 1.94 -12.70
N ALA A 178 -2.99 2.49 -11.48
CA ALA A 178 -4.01 3.47 -11.13
C ALA A 178 -3.81 4.80 -11.88
N GLY A 179 -4.87 5.27 -12.56
CA GLY A 179 -4.89 6.54 -13.28
C GLY A 179 -5.66 6.48 -14.59
N VAL A 180 -5.47 7.50 -15.45
CA VAL A 180 -6.17 7.63 -16.72
C VAL A 180 -5.33 7.03 -17.86
N HIS A 181 -5.84 6.00 -18.50
CA HIS A 181 -5.28 5.37 -19.69
C HIS A 181 -5.92 5.95 -20.95
N ARG A 182 -5.11 6.33 -21.92
CA ARG A 182 -5.57 6.94 -23.18
C ARG A 182 -5.28 6.01 -24.34
N VAL A 183 -6.27 5.78 -25.21
CA VAL A 183 -6.11 5.04 -26.46
C VAL A 183 -6.21 5.96 -27.66
N GLN A 184 -5.41 5.67 -28.68
CA GLN A 184 -5.45 6.29 -30.00
C GLN A 184 -5.55 5.17 -31.04
N ARG A 185 -6.77 4.92 -31.55
CA ARG A 185 -7.03 3.94 -32.61
C ARG A 185 -8.23 4.38 -33.47
N VAL A 186 -8.39 3.71 -34.60
CA VAL A 186 -9.64 3.79 -35.37
C VAL A 186 -10.64 2.85 -34.70
N PRO A 187 -11.75 3.35 -34.11
CA PRO A 187 -12.75 2.52 -33.47
C PRO A 187 -13.37 1.52 -34.43
N GLN A 188 -13.83 0.37 -33.91
CA GLN A 188 -14.61 -0.58 -34.73
C GLN A 188 -15.95 -0.01 -35.18
N THR A 189 -16.44 1.03 -34.50
CA THR A 189 -17.69 1.75 -34.82
C THR A 189 -17.50 2.90 -35.81
N GLU A 190 -16.25 3.19 -36.21
CA GLU A 190 -15.94 4.32 -37.14
C GLU A 190 -15.89 3.85 -38.59
N THR A 191 -16.77 4.40 -39.44
CA THR A 191 -16.89 4.01 -40.86
C THR A 191 -15.95 4.81 -41.77
N GLN A 192 -15.44 5.97 -41.32
CA GLN A 192 -14.60 6.87 -42.13
C GLN A 192 -13.10 6.72 -41.86
N GLY A 193 -12.67 5.75 -41.02
CA GLY A 193 -11.28 5.48 -40.75
C GLY A 193 -10.56 6.56 -39.93
N ARG A 194 -11.28 7.44 -39.22
CA ARG A 194 -10.68 8.49 -38.39
C ARG A 194 -10.12 7.90 -37.09
N VAL A 195 -8.93 8.35 -36.71
CA VAL A 195 -8.34 8.02 -35.41
C VAL A 195 -9.07 8.76 -34.31
N HIS A 196 -9.69 8.04 -33.40
CA HIS A 196 -10.30 8.59 -32.19
C HIS A 196 -9.35 8.51 -31.02
N THR A 197 -9.54 9.43 -30.09
CA THR A 197 -8.83 9.41 -28.80
C THR A 197 -9.85 9.21 -27.69
N SER A 198 -9.80 8.06 -27.05
CA SER A 198 -10.67 7.70 -25.93
C SER A 198 -9.86 7.47 -24.67
N ALA A 199 -10.51 7.50 -23.53
CA ALA A 199 -9.88 7.30 -22.24
C ALA A 199 -10.69 6.29 -21.41
N ALA A 200 -9.97 5.54 -20.58
CA ALA A 200 -10.52 4.73 -19.50
C ALA A 200 -9.74 4.99 -18.22
N THR A 201 -10.40 4.90 -17.10
CA THR A 201 -9.81 5.14 -15.79
C THR A 201 -9.67 3.83 -15.06
N VAL A 202 -8.49 3.59 -14.48
CA VAL A 202 -8.22 2.46 -13.59
C VAL A 202 -8.03 2.99 -12.19
N MET A 203 -8.74 2.42 -11.23
CA MET A 203 -8.58 2.69 -9.81
C MET A 203 -8.22 1.39 -9.10
N VAL A 204 -7.27 1.47 -8.19
CA VAL A 204 -6.77 0.30 -7.44
C VAL A 204 -6.83 0.64 -5.96
N PHE A 205 -7.57 -0.17 -5.21
CA PHE A 205 -7.73 -0.02 -3.76
C PHE A 205 -7.21 -1.27 -3.06
N PRO A 206 -6.59 -1.14 -1.88
CA PRO A 206 -6.31 -2.30 -1.06
C PRO A 206 -7.62 -2.91 -0.57
N GLU A 207 -7.65 -4.24 -0.46
CA GLU A 207 -8.80 -4.94 0.13
C GLU A 207 -9.06 -4.41 1.53
N ALA A 208 -10.32 -4.10 1.79
CA ALA A 208 -10.75 -3.60 3.06
C ALA A 208 -10.82 -4.73 4.09
N GLU A 209 -10.02 -4.65 5.13
CA GLU A 209 -10.20 -5.51 6.30
C GLU A 209 -11.54 -5.19 6.99
N GLU A 210 -12.26 -6.25 7.38
CA GLU A 210 -13.39 -6.09 8.29
C GLU A 210 -12.84 -5.61 9.63
N PHE A 211 -13.38 -4.51 10.12
CA PHE A 211 -13.01 -4.01 11.43
C PHE A 211 -14.16 -4.24 12.42
N ASP A 212 -13.86 -4.94 13.48
CA ASP A 212 -14.73 -5.02 14.62
C ASP A 212 -14.50 -3.80 15.52
N VAL A 213 -15.58 -3.04 15.79
CA VAL A 213 -15.52 -1.95 16.74
C VAL A 213 -15.62 -2.53 18.16
N GLU A 214 -14.48 -2.74 18.79
CA GLU A 214 -14.43 -3.06 20.21
C GLU A 214 -14.64 -1.78 21.01
N VAL A 215 -15.65 -1.79 21.88
CA VAL A 215 -15.96 -0.67 22.78
C VAL A 215 -15.44 -1.05 24.15
N ASP A 216 -14.40 -0.35 24.62
CA ASP A 216 -13.94 -0.52 26.00
C ASP A 216 -15.02 0.04 26.97
N PRO A 217 -15.50 -0.78 27.90
CA PRO A 217 -16.46 -0.31 28.90
C PRO A 217 -15.96 0.86 29.77
N ASN A 218 -14.64 1.04 29.89
CA ASN A 218 -14.03 2.12 30.66
C ASN A 218 -14.14 3.48 29.94
N ASP A 219 -14.25 3.47 28.61
CA ASP A 219 -14.41 4.68 27.79
C ASP A 219 -15.89 5.13 27.68
N VAL A 220 -16.80 4.39 28.32
CA VAL A 220 -18.23 4.67 28.24
C VAL A 220 -18.78 5.17 29.58
N ARG A 221 -19.16 6.44 29.62
CA ARG A 221 -19.90 6.99 30.74
C ARG A 221 -21.36 6.55 30.68
N ILE A 222 -21.88 6.03 31.80
CA ILE A 222 -23.22 5.50 31.92
C ILE A 222 -24.04 6.40 32.84
N ASP A 223 -25.09 7.02 32.26
CA ASP A 223 -26.06 7.83 33.01
C ASP A 223 -27.41 7.11 33.09
N TYR A 224 -27.98 7.05 34.28
CA TYR A 224 -29.32 6.49 34.51
C TYR A 224 -30.32 7.60 34.79
N PHE A 225 -31.48 7.52 34.16
CA PHE A 225 -32.54 8.54 34.32
C PHE A 225 -33.93 7.91 34.26
N CYS A 226 -34.95 8.67 34.65
CA CYS A 226 -36.34 8.23 34.55
C CYS A 226 -36.79 8.24 33.10
N SER A 227 -37.49 7.20 32.65
CA SER A 227 -38.06 7.15 31.31
C SER A 227 -39.10 8.25 31.10
N SER A 228 -39.09 8.88 29.91
CA SER A 228 -40.07 9.89 29.51
C SER A 228 -41.21 9.22 28.75
N GLY A 229 -42.45 9.53 29.13
CA GLY A 229 -43.66 9.03 28.44
C GLY A 229 -44.91 9.04 29.34
N PRO A 230 -46.09 8.81 28.75
CA PRO A 230 -47.33 8.66 29.53
C PRO A 230 -47.26 7.38 30.38
N GLY A 231 -47.22 7.51 31.71
CA GLY A 231 -47.12 6.38 32.64
C GLY A 231 -47.40 6.78 34.06
N GLY A 232 -47.70 5.80 34.92
CA GLY A 232 -47.93 5.96 36.35
C GLY A 232 -46.63 6.09 37.17
N GLN A 233 -46.71 5.89 38.49
CA GLN A 233 -45.59 6.06 39.42
C GLN A 233 -44.31 5.32 39.03
N SER A 234 -44.39 4.16 38.36
CA SER A 234 -43.24 3.38 37.95
C SER A 234 -42.36 4.08 36.89
N VAL A 235 -42.95 4.93 36.03
CA VAL A 235 -42.20 5.68 34.98
C VAL A 235 -41.46 6.87 35.57
N ASN A 236 -42.05 7.49 36.58
CA ASN A 236 -41.54 8.73 37.18
C ASN A 236 -40.57 8.51 38.35
N THR A 237 -40.56 7.30 38.95
CA THR A 237 -39.72 7.00 40.12
C THR A 237 -38.58 6.01 39.86
N THR A 238 -38.67 5.23 38.76
CA THR A 238 -37.67 4.19 38.49
C THR A 238 -36.68 4.67 37.43
N TYR A 239 -35.38 4.67 37.76
CA TYR A 239 -34.29 5.00 36.85
C TYR A 239 -34.03 3.83 35.88
N SER A 240 -35.00 3.57 35.00
CA SER A 240 -34.93 2.45 34.04
C SER A 240 -34.30 2.82 32.71
N ALA A 241 -34.27 4.09 32.34
CA ALA A 241 -33.66 4.58 31.13
C ALA A 241 -32.14 4.72 31.29
N VAL A 242 -31.41 4.38 30.23
CA VAL A 242 -29.96 4.39 30.21
C VAL A 242 -29.46 5.25 29.04
N ARG A 243 -28.49 6.12 29.33
CA ARG A 243 -27.74 6.89 28.36
C ARG A 243 -26.28 6.47 28.48
N LEU A 244 -25.68 6.12 27.35
CA LEU A 244 -24.28 5.81 27.22
C LEU A 244 -23.61 6.94 26.41
N THR A 245 -22.53 7.47 26.93
CA THR A 245 -21.71 8.46 26.22
C THR A 245 -20.31 7.89 26.07
N HIS A 246 -19.87 7.70 24.85
CA HIS A 246 -18.50 7.30 24.55
C HIS A 246 -17.61 8.54 24.63
N GLU A 247 -16.77 8.63 25.65
CA GLU A 247 -16.00 9.85 25.96
C GLU A 247 -15.04 10.27 24.85
N PRO A 248 -14.29 9.34 24.18
CA PRO A 248 -13.34 9.74 23.14
C PRO A 248 -14.00 10.32 21.88
N THR A 249 -15.19 9.86 21.50
CA THR A 249 -15.89 10.31 20.28
C THR A 249 -17.07 11.24 20.55
N GLY A 250 -17.54 11.34 21.80
CA GLY A 250 -18.72 12.11 22.16
C GLY A 250 -20.05 11.52 21.67
N ILE A 251 -20.05 10.30 21.11
CA ILE A 251 -21.26 9.64 20.62
C ILE A 251 -22.13 9.21 21.80
N VAL A 252 -23.41 9.55 21.70
CA VAL A 252 -24.40 9.24 22.75
C VAL A 252 -25.42 8.23 22.21
N ALA A 253 -25.68 7.18 22.98
CA ALA A 253 -26.76 6.23 22.73
C ALA A 253 -27.67 6.15 23.97
N GLN A 254 -28.99 6.21 23.78
CA GLN A 254 -29.93 6.08 24.86
C GLN A 254 -31.00 5.03 24.55
N CYS A 255 -31.47 4.35 25.61
CA CYS A 255 -32.53 3.36 25.50
C CYS A 255 -33.44 3.44 26.73
N GLN A 256 -34.76 3.45 26.49
CA GLN A 256 -35.81 3.49 27.54
C GLN A 256 -36.98 2.54 27.26
N ASP A 257 -36.81 1.58 26.34
CA ASP A 257 -37.89 0.78 25.78
C ASP A 257 -38.44 -0.26 26.75
N GLN A 258 -37.62 -0.71 27.68
CA GLN A 258 -37.98 -1.79 28.61
C GLN A 258 -38.00 -1.33 30.07
N LYS A 259 -38.79 -2.04 30.89
CA LYS A 259 -38.88 -1.80 32.33
C LYS A 259 -37.55 -2.17 33.06
N SER A 260 -36.73 -3.02 32.49
CA SER A 260 -35.47 -3.47 33.08
C SER A 260 -34.29 -2.60 32.65
N GLN A 261 -33.63 -1.97 33.62
CA GLN A 261 -32.42 -1.16 33.43
C GLN A 261 -31.29 -1.95 32.70
N HIS A 262 -31.08 -3.22 33.10
CA HIS A 262 -30.02 -4.08 32.48
C HIS A 262 -30.32 -4.31 31.00
N LYS A 263 -31.57 -4.60 30.64
CA LYS A 263 -31.92 -4.82 29.23
C LYS A 263 -31.82 -3.54 28.40
N ASN A 264 -32.13 -2.39 29.00
CA ASN A 264 -31.93 -1.08 28.35
C ASN A 264 -30.43 -0.77 28.17
N LYS A 265 -29.60 -1.11 29.18
CA LYS A 265 -28.13 -0.99 29.07
C LYS A 265 -27.59 -1.82 27.92
N ASP A 266 -27.92 -3.10 27.84
CA ASP A 266 -27.44 -4.00 26.76
C ASP A 266 -27.89 -3.51 25.38
N LYS A 267 -29.14 -3.01 25.29
CA LYS A 267 -29.65 -2.44 24.03
C LYS A 267 -28.93 -1.15 23.66
N ALA A 268 -28.69 -0.26 24.65
CA ALA A 268 -27.94 0.97 24.44
C ALA A 268 -26.48 0.69 23.96
N PHE A 269 -25.80 -0.34 24.50
CA PHE A 269 -24.50 -0.75 24.02
C PHE A 269 -24.52 -1.23 22.57
N ARG A 270 -25.54 -1.99 22.17
CA ARG A 270 -25.69 -2.39 20.75
C ARG A 270 -25.87 -1.18 19.85
N VAL A 271 -26.69 -0.23 20.23
CA VAL A 271 -26.91 1.01 19.48
C VAL A 271 -25.63 1.85 19.43
N LEU A 272 -24.86 1.90 20.53
CA LEU A 272 -23.59 2.60 20.58
C LEU A 272 -22.57 1.99 19.61
N ARG A 273 -22.44 0.65 19.62
CA ARG A 273 -21.55 -0.07 18.69
C ARG A 273 -21.93 0.18 17.24
N SER A 274 -23.23 0.12 16.91
CA SER A 274 -23.69 0.43 15.55
C SER A 274 -23.34 1.86 15.13
N ARG A 275 -23.53 2.86 15.99
CA ARG A 275 -23.19 4.25 15.69
C ARG A 275 -21.68 4.48 15.54
N LEU A 276 -20.88 3.82 16.35
CA LEU A 276 -19.41 3.86 16.23
C LEU A 276 -18.96 3.21 14.92
N TYR A 277 -19.53 2.05 14.57
CA TYR A 277 -19.28 1.39 13.30
C TYR A 277 -19.64 2.27 12.10
N ASP A 278 -20.85 2.89 12.13
CA ASP A 278 -21.28 3.80 11.06
C ASP A 278 -20.34 5.01 10.91
N MET A 279 -19.83 5.55 12.04
CA MET A 279 -18.87 6.64 12.02
C MET A 279 -17.52 6.21 11.39
N GLU A 280 -16.99 5.05 11.79
CA GLU A 280 -15.73 4.53 11.23
C GLU A 280 -15.89 4.19 9.76
N LEU A 281 -17.03 3.62 9.36
CA LEU A 281 -17.36 3.36 7.96
C LEU A 281 -17.41 4.66 7.14
N ALA A 282 -18.04 5.71 7.67
CA ALA A 282 -18.09 7.02 7.02
C ALA A 282 -16.69 7.63 6.85
N LYS A 283 -15.85 7.57 7.88
CA LYS A 283 -14.44 8.03 7.78
C LYS A 283 -13.66 7.27 6.73
N LYS A 284 -13.87 5.95 6.63
CA LYS A 284 -13.23 5.11 5.63
C LYS A 284 -13.68 5.49 4.23
N GLN A 285 -15.00 5.65 4.02
CA GLN A 285 -15.57 6.08 2.74
C GLN A 285 -15.05 7.47 2.31
N GLU A 286 -14.88 8.40 3.26
CA GLU A 286 -14.31 9.72 2.99
C GLU A 286 -12.84 9.61 2.54
N LYS A 287 -12.01 8.83 3.23
CA LYS A 287 -10.63 8.56 2.82
C LYS A 287 -10.55 7.89 1.43
N ASP A 288 -11.43 6.94 1.16
CA ASP A 288 -11.48 6.27 -0.15
C ASP A 288 -11.95 7.23 -1.25
N ALA A 289 -12.87 8.15 -0.94
CA ALA A 289 -13.29 9.21 -1.86
C ALA A 289 -12.16 10.22 -2.13
N GLU A 290 -11.39 10.61 -1.12
CA GLU A 290 -10.20 11.44 -1.27
C GLU A 290 -9.13 10.74 -2.12
N ARG A 291 -8.87 9.45 -1.87
CA ARG A 291 -7.97 8.63 -2.69
C ARG A 291 -8.45 8.55 -4.14
N ARG A 292 -9.74 8.34 -4.39
CA ARG A 292 -10.31 8.38 -5.76
C ARG A 292 -10.06 9.73 -6.43
N ASN A 293 -10.30 10.81 -5.74
CA ASN A 293 -10.10 12.16 -6.27
C ASN A 293 -8.61 12.48 -6.54
N SER A 294 -7.68 11.96 -5.74
CA SER A 294 -6.25 12.13 -5.95
C SER A 294 -5.73 11.33 -7.14
N MET A 295 -6.24 10.10 -7.34
CA MET A 295 -5.86 9.23 -8.45
C MET A 295 -6.43 9.71 -9.78
N VAL A 296 -7.63 10.31 -9.75
CA VAL A 296 -8.38 10.75 -10.95
C VAL A 296 -8.94 12.13 -10.70
N SER A 297 -8.12 13.16 -10.90
CA SER A 297 -8.54 14.55 -10.70
C SER A 297 -9.64 14.99 -11.69
N SER A 298 -9.68 14.40 -12.89
CA SER A 298 -10.77 14.48 -13.86
C SER A 298 -10.62 13.30 -14.81
N GLY A 299 -11.68 12.59 -15.18
CA GLY A 299 -11.66 11.56 -16.23
C GLY A 299 -11.30 12.10 -17.61
N ASP A 300 -10.58 13.22 -17.67
CA ASP A 300 -10.21 13.95 -18.88
C ASP A 300 -8.95 13.33 -19.51
N ARG A 301 -8.94 13.33 -20.83
CA ARG A 301 -7.82 12.85 -21.69
C ARG A 301 -6.49 13.55 -21.41
N SER A 302 -6.51 14.72 -20.77
CA SER A 302 -5.32 15.52 -20.44
C SER A 302 -4.55 14.94 -19.27
N ALA A 303 -5.22 14.35 -18.27
CA ALA A 303 -4.63 13.77 -17.07
C ALA A 303 -4.12 12.31 -17.25
N LYS A 304 -3.66 11.99 -18.46
CA LYS A 304 -3.21 10.64 -18.83
C LYS A 304 -1.93 10.23 -18.13
N ILE A 305 -1.91 9.01 -17.58
CA ILE A 305 -0.67 8.36 -17.13
C ILE A 305 0.00 7.59 -18.27
N ARG A 306 -0.81 6.93 -19.12
CA ARG A 306 -0.31 6.08 -20.21
C ARG A 306 -1.09 6.28 -21.51
N THR A 307 -0.40 6.19 -22.66
CA THR A 307 -1.00 6.28 -23.98
C THR A 307 -0.71 5.02 -24.80
N TYR A 308 -1.75 4.40 -25.31
CA TYR A 308 -1.73 3.24 -26.20
C TYR A 308 -2.01 3.74 -27.62
N ASN A 309 -0.99 3.75 -28.47
CA ASN A 309 -1.09 4.21 -29.87
C ASN A 309 -1.05 3.01 -30.81
N TYR A 310 -2.19 2.63 -31.33
CA TYR A 310 -2.33 1.47 -32.22
C TYR A 310 -1.73 1.74 -33.61
N ALA A 311 -1.82 2.96 -34.11
CA ALA A 311 -1.26 3.32 -35.43
C ALA A 311 0.27 3.20 -35.48
N GLN A 312 0.95 3.39 -34.34
CA GLN A 312 2.41 3.32 -34.21
C GLN A 312 2.85 2.08 -33.42
N SER A 313 1.94 1.19 -33.04
CA SER A 313 2.19 -0.01 -32.24
C SER A 313 3.04 0.27 -30.99
N ARG A 314 2.80 1.40 -30.30
CA ARG A 314 3.58 1.82 -29.14
C ARG A 314 2.73 2.13 -27.92
N VAL A 315 3.32 1.91 -26.75
CA VAL A 315 2.79 2.34 -25.45
C VAL A 315 3.78 3.33 -24.84
N THR A 316 3.30 4.47 -24.36
CA THR A 316 4.13 5.46 -23.67
C THR A 316 3.56 5.72 -22.27
N ASP A 317 4.35 5.46 -21.23
CA ASP A 317 4.07 5.88 -19.88
C ASP A 317 4.65 7.28 -19.64
N HIS A 318 3.77 8.25 -19.35
CA HIS A 318 4.16 9.66 -19.26
C HIS A 318 4.77 10.03 -17.90
N ARG A 319 4.63 9.17 -16.88
CA ARG A 319 5.21 9.41 -15.55
C ARG A 319 6.73 9.30 -15.57
N ILE A 320 7.25 8.37 -16.38
CA ILE A 320 8.68 8.06 -16.50
C ILE A 320 9.22 8.26 -17.92
N ASN A 321 8.39 8.78 -18.83
CA ASN A 321 8.69 8.96 -20.26
C ASN A 321 9.18 7.68 -20.97
N LEU A 322 8.77 6.51 -20.47
CA LEU A 322 9.10 5.21 -21.06
C LEU A 322 8.23 4.96 -22.31
N THR A 323 8.86 4.63 -23.42
CA THR A 323 8.17 4.26 -24.66
C THR A 323 8.58 2.86 -25.11
N LEU A 324 7.58 1.98 -25.26
CA LEU A 324 7.76 0.59 -25.72
C LEU A 324 7.01 0.40 -27.05
N TYR A 325 7.66 -0.26 -28.02
CA TYR A 325 7.10 -0.55 -29.37
C TYR A 325 6.58 -1.98 -29.47
N ASP A 326 5.84 -2.42 -28.45
CA ASP A 326 5.30 -3.78 -28.32
C ASP A 326 3.88 -3.77 -27.76
N LEU A 327 3.01 -3.01 -28.43
CA LEU A 327 1.64 -2.81 -27.99
C LEU A 327 0.85 -4.14 -27.87
N SER A 328 1.07 -5.07 -28.79
CA SER A 328 0.32 -6.34 -28.83
C SER A 328 0.59 -7.21 -27.58
N ASN A 329 1.84 -7.35 -27.22
CA ASN A 329 2.22 -8.13 -26.02
C ASN A 329 1.81 -7.43 -24.72
N ILE A 330 1.87 -6.08 -24.70
CA ILE A 330 1.42 -5.29 -23.55
C ILE A 330 -0.08 -5.49 -23.33
N ILE A 331 -0.92 -5.40 -24.39
CA ILE A 331 -2.36 -5.67 -24.30
C ILE A 331 -2.63 -7.15 -23.93
N ASP A 332 -1.72 -8.05 -24.27
CA ASP A 332 -1.77 -9.46 -23.87
C ASP A 332 -1.20 -9.73 -22.46
N GLY A 333 -1.03 -8.68 -21.66
CA GLY A 333 -0.66 -8.74 -20.26
C GLY A 333 0.83 -8.78 -19.99
N ASP A 334 1.69 -8.31 -20.90
CA ASP A 334 3.13 -8.17 -20.62
C ASP A 334 3.47 -6.73 -20.18
N ILE A 335 3.01 -6.39 -18.99
CA ILE A 335 3.20 -5.05 -18.39
C ILE A 335 4.30 -5.02 -17.31
N GLN A 336 4.94 -6.17 -17.03
CA GLN A 336 5.92 -6.28 -15.93
C GLN A 336 7.05 -5.25 -16.04
N LYS A 337 7.62 -5.08 -17.23
CA LYS A 337 8.72 -4.14 -17.46
C LYS A 337 8.34 -2.69 -17.09
N ILE A 338 7.09 -2.29 -17.38
CA ILE A 338 6.61 -0.94 -17.05
C ILE A 338 6.49 -0.78 -15.53
N ILE A 339 5.97 -1.83 -14.86
CA ILE A 339 5.80 -1.83 -13.41
C ILE A 339 7.16 -1.78 -12.71
N ASP A 340 8.15 -2.54 -13.19
CA ASP A 340 9.49 -2.58 -12.59
C ASP A 340 10.18 -1.22 -12.68
N GLU A 341 10.11 -0.55 -13.83
CA GLU A 341 10.65 0.81 -14.01
C GLU A 341 9.93 1.83 -13.10
N LEU A 342 8.60 1.72 -12.96
CA LEU A 342 7.84 2.58 -12.05
C LEU A 342 8.21 2.33 -10.59
N LYS A 343 8.38 1.07 -10.18
CA LYS A 343 8.86 0.70 -8.85
C LYS A 343 10.25 1.29 -8.58
N LEU A 344 11.15 1.22 -9.56
CA LEU A 344 12.50 1.78 -9.45
C LEU A 344 12.45 3.29 -9.19
N VAL A 345 11.68 4.03 -9.98
CA VAL A 345 11.56 5.49 -9.84
C VAL A 345 10.89 5.87 -8.50
N ASP A 346 9.84 5.16 -8.08
CA ASP A 346 9.17 5.41 -6.79
C ASP A 346 10.12 5.14 -5.62
N ASN A 347 10.89 4.04 -5.68
CA ASN A 347 11.89 3.71 -4.68
C ASN A 347 13.01 4.74 -4.63
N THR A 348 13.49 5.23 -5.77
CA THR A 348 14.52 6.28 -5.84
C THR A 348 14.02 7.57 -5.18
N ARG A 349 12.77 7.97 -5.49
CA ARG A 349 12.15 9.15 -4.87
C ARG A 349 12.03 9.01 -3.35
N LYS A 350 11.58 7.85 -2.86
CA LYS A 350 11.49 7.56 -1.41
C LYS A 350 12.86 7.62 -0.72
N LEU A 351 13.92 7.17 -1.40
CA LEU A 351 15.29 7.27 -0.89
C LEU A 351 15.77 8.73 -0.82
N GLU A 352 15.45 9.54 -1.82
CA GLU A 352 15.76 10.98 -1.82
C GLU A 352 15.02 11.70 -0.70
N GLU A 353 13.71 11.50 -0.56
CA GLU A 353 12.89 12.06 0.52
C GLU A 353 13.42 11.66 1.91
N ALA A 354 13.79 10.38 2.09
CA ALA A 354 14.38 9.90 3.34
C ALA A 354 15.78 10.50 3.61
N SER A 355 16.57 10.78 2.58
CA SER A 355 17.86 11.44 2.72
C SER A 355 17.71 12.91 3.09
N ASP A 356 16.76 13.62 2.51
CA ASP A 356 16.48 15.02 2.77
C ASP A 356 15.90 15.23 4.18
N ALA A 357 15.02 14.34 4.64
CA ALA A 357 14.51 14.35 6.01
C ALA A 357 15.62 14.18 7.05
N LEU A 358 16.65 13.37 6.77
CA LEU A 358 17.84 13.22 7.61
C LEU A 358 18.74 14.46 7.60
N TRP A 359 18.84 15.16 6.46
CA TRP A 359 19.63 16.39 6.33
C TRP A 359 19.00 17.57 7.10
N VAL A 360 17.69 17.70 7.05
CA VAL A 360 16.93 18.70 7.84
C VAL A 360 17.04 18.39 9.34
N GLY A 361 17.04 17.12 9.75
CA GLY A 361 17.28 16.71 11.14
C GLY A 361 18.69 17.04 11.62
N CYS A 362 19.72 16.85 10.80
CA CYS A 362 21.11 17.18 11.16
C CYS A 362 21.41 18.71 11.18
N ALA A 363 20.75 19.49 10.33
CA ALA A 363 20.90 20.96 10.35
C ALA A 363 20.17 21.63 11.54
N GLY A 364 19.22 20.91 12.16
CA GLY A 364 18.44 21.37 13.34
C GLY A 364 19.03 21.02 14.69
N ILE A 365 20.15 20.27 14.78
CA ILE A 365 20.80 19.93 16.06
C ILE A 365 21.70 21.12 16.55
N ARG A 366 21.07 22.25 16.78
CA ARG A 366 21.33 23.16 17.89
C ARG A 366 19.98 23.30 18.61
N PHE A 367 19.90 22.71 19.82
CA PHE A 367 18.76 22.69 20.75
C PHE A 367 17.77 21.54 20.65
N GLY A 368 17.89 20.60 21.60
CA GLY A 368 16.81 20.02 22.41
C GLY A 368 16.20 18.72 21.87
N TYR A 369 16.49 17.63 22.50
CA TYR A 369 15.63 16.44 22.80
C TYR A 369 14.27 16.32 22.06
N ALA A 370 14.24 16.27 20.75
CA ALA A 370 13.00 16.06 19.97
C ALA A 370 13.11 14.99 18.87
N SER A 371 14.27 14.39 18.67
CA SER A 371 14.52 13.51 17.53
C SER A 371 14.20 12.01 17.75
N ILE A 372 13.76 11.62 18.95
CA ILE A 372 13.30 10.25 19.23
C ILE A 372 11.79 10.08 18.88
N TRP A 373 11.04 11.18 18.76
CA TRP A 373 9.58 11.17 18.56
C TRP A 373 9.12 10.97 17.11
N VAL A 374 9.98 11.15 16.14
CA VAL A 374 9.64 10.99 14.72
C VAL A 374 9.73 9.53 14.28
N PHE A 375 10.60 8.74 14.90
CA PHE A 375 10.73 7.30 14.60
C PHE A 375 9.57 6.47 15.19
N ASP A 376 9.04 6.88 16.35
CA ASP A 376 7.88 6.20 16.97
C ASP A 376 6.55 6.48 16.24
N LYS A 377 6.45 7.59 15.50
CA LYS A 377 5.23 7.96 14.77
C LYS A 377 5.11 7.32 13.39
N VAL A 378 6.23 6.87 12.81
CA VAL A 378 6.25 6.12 11.53
C VAL A 378 6.03 4.62 11.75
N LEU A 379 6.26 4.12 12.98
CA LEU A 379 6.09 2.71 13.35
C LEU A 379 4.76 2.39 14.09
N ASN A 380 3.96 3.42 14.42
CA ASN A 380 2.68 3.26 15.14
C ASN A 380 1.46 3.82 14.38
N LEU A 381 1.51 3.86 13.05
CA LEU A 381 0.34 4.08 12.19
C LEU A 381 0.04 2.83 11.41
#